data_2ef2ccc45efb930666ead2a04b0cf3a0
#
_entry.id   2ef2ccc45efb930666ead2a04b0cf3a0
#
_cell.length_a   1.000
_cell.length_b   1.000
_cell.length_c   1.000
_cell.angle_alpha   90.00
_cell.angle_beta   90.00
_cell.angle_gamma   90.00
#
_symmetry.space_group_name_H-M   'P 1'
#
loop_
_entity.id
_entity.type
_entity.pdbx_description
1 polymer ?
#
loop_
_entity_poly.entity_id
_entity_poly.type
_entity_poly.pdbx_seq_one_letter_code
_entity_poly.pdbx_strand_id
1 'polypeptide(L)'
;MRWRLLAGLCGRGGGFKSLAMTDTPKPTPPQSPPMRAAIIPVTPLQQNCSLIWCTKTMRGALVDPGGDLDKLKEGVAKAGVTLEKLLVTHGHLDHCGQAGMLAEELGLPIEGPHKDDLFWIEQLDNDGARYGMVAKSFEPNRWLQHGDMVTVGELTLDVIHCPGHTPGHVVFYHAPSRFAIVGDVLFQGSIGRTDFPRGNHQDLINAITQRLWPLGEDVMFIPGHGPTSTFGRERKTNAFVSDYALS
;
A
#
# COMPACT_ATOMS: atom_id res chain seq x y z
N MET A 1 -31.04 27.87 -82.52
CA MET A 1 -29.84 27.80 -83.39
C MET A 1 -28.83 26.88 -82.64
N ARG A 2 -28.75 25.61 -83.08
CA ARG A 2 -27.76 25.03 -84.02
C ARG A 2 -26.38 25.61 -83.74
N TRP A 3 -25.33 24.89 -83.42
CA TRP A 3 -24.65 23.72 -83.99
C TRP A 3 -23.58 23.29 -82.99
N ARG A 4 -23.08 22.18 -82.86
CA ARG A 4 -22.57 20.91 -83.39
C ARG A 4 -21.45 20.37 -82.56
N LEU A 5 -21.52 19.08 -82.34
CA LEU A 5 -20.47 18.14 -81.96
C LEU A 5 -19.11 18.39 -82.66
N LEU A 6 -18.05 18.06 -81.89
CA LEU A 6 -16.91 17.31 -82.45
C LEU A 6 -16.34 16.41 -81.40
N ALA A 7 -16.24 15.13 -81.71
CA ALA A 7 -15.60 14.09 -80.99
C ALA A 7 -14.10 14.08 -81.33
N GLY A 8 -13.26 13.58 -80.40
CA GLY A 8 -11.87 13.25 -80.72
C GLY A 8 -11.03 12.84 -79.56
N LEU A 9 -10.93 11.51 -79.34
CA LEU A 9 -9.72 10.71 -79.03
C LEU A 9 -8.99 10.80 -77.70
N CYS A 10 -9.19 9.76 -76.95
CA CYS A 10 -8.13 8.77 -76.50
C CYS A 10 -6.89 9.29 -75.79
N GLY A 11 -6.71 8.90 -74.58
CA GLY A 11 -5.39 8.92 -73.96
C GLY A 11 -5.33 8.56 -72.50
N ARG A 12 -5.16 7.27 -72.23
CA ARG A 12 -4.39 6.67 -71.09
C ARG A 12 -4.91 6.84 -69.69
N GLY A 13 -5.24 5.70 -69.13
CA GLY A 13 -5.49 5.43 -67.73
C GLY A 13 -4.34 5.85 -66.80
N GLY A 14 -4.71 6.65 -65.83
CA GLY A 14 -3.95 6.88 -64.64
C GLY A 14 -4.74 6.28 -63.49
N GLY A 15 -4.34 5.09 -63.07
CA GLY A 15 -4.94 4.45 -61.93
C GLY A 15 -4.69 5.30 -60.66
N PHE A 16 -5.71 5.87 -60.13
CA PHE A 16 -5.70 6.39 -58.75
C PHE A 16 -5.54 5.19 -57.82
N LYS A 17 -4.32 4.97 -57.34
CA LYS A 17 -4.08 4.10 -56.18
C LYS A 17 -4.78 4.76 -54.99
N SER A 18 -5.88 4.16 -54.56
CA SER A 18 -6.48 4.43 -53.26
C SER A 18 -5.39 4.23 -52.17
N LEU A 19 -4.93 5.32 -51.60
CA LEU A 19 -4.14 5.25 -50.39
C LEU A 19 -5.06 4.69 -49.28
N ALA A 20 -4.80 3.45 -48.89
CA ALA A 20 -5.42 2.87 -47.73
C ALA A 20 -5.07 3.78 -46.54
N MET A 21 -6.09 4.41 -45.96
CA MET A 21 -5.96 5.08 -44.66
C MET A 21 -5.51 4.02 -43.68
N THR A 22 -4.30 4.13 -43.19
CA THR A 22 -3.82 3.34 -42.04
C THR A 22 -4.66 3.75 -40.86
N ASP A 23 -5.55 2.84 -40.40
CA ASP A 23 -6.26 2.98 -39.15
C ASP A 23 -5.21 3.14 -38.05
N THR A 24 -5.03 4.35 -37.58
CA THR A 24 -4.26 4.63 -36.37
C THR A 24 -4.99 3.95 -35.20
N PRO A 25 -4.38 3.03 -34.47
CA PRO A 25 -5.03 2.35 -33.36
C PRO A 25 -5.54 3.40 -32.37
N LYS A 26 -6.84 3.34 -32.08
CA LYS A 26 -7.48 4.21 -31.09
C LYS A 26 -6.72 4.07 -29.76
N PRO A 27 -6.32 5.15 -29.10
CA PRO A 27 -5.58 5.05 -27.83
C PRO A 27 -6.38 4.22 -26.84
N THR A 28 -5.78 3.17 -26.34
CA THR A 28 -6.35 2.34 -25.27
C THR A 28 -6.62 3.24 -24.07
N PRO A 29 -7.83 3.26 -23.49
CA PRO A 29 -8.09 4.06 -22.30
C PRO A 29 -7.10 3.65 -21.19
N PRO A 30 -6.64 4.61 -20.38
CA PRO A 30 -5.70 4.32 -19.31
C PRO A 30 -6.29 3.21 -18.41
N GLN A 31 -5.56 2.11 -18.29
CA GLN A 31 -5.98 1.03 -17.41
C GLN A 31 -5.98 1.54 -15.97
N SER A 32 -7.04 1.25 -15.24
CA SER A 32 -7.08 1.52 -13.79
C SER A 32 -5.88 0.84 -13.13
N PRO A 33 -5.22 1.49 -12.14
CA PRO A 33 -4.12 0.86 -11.43
C PRO A 33 -4.57 -0.49 -10.86
N PRO A 34 -3.71 -1.52 -10.88
CA PRO A 34 -4.08 -2.88 -10.46
C PRO A 34 -4.46 -2.93 -8.96
N MET A 35 -3.99 -1.96 -8.16
CA MET A 35 -4.27 -1.83 -6.74
C MET A 35 -4.97 -0.51 -6.44
N ARG A 36 -5.92 -0.55 -5.52
CA ARG A 36 -6.46 0.63 -4.83
C ARG A 36 -6.25 0.50 -3.33
N ALA A 37 -6.23 1.65 -2.67
CA ALA A 37 -6.16 1.75 -1.22
C ALA A 37 -7.14 2.82 -0.71
N ALA A 38 -7.67 2.61 0.49
CA ALA A 38 -8.44 3.59 1.24
C ALA A 38 -7.93 3.61 2.68
N ILE A 39 -7.85 4.80 3.26
CA ILE A 39 -7.46 5.00 4.66
C ILE A 39 -8.73 5.08 5.49
N ILE A 40 -8.80 4.30 6.56
CA ILE A 40 -9.88 4.31 7.54
C ILE A 40 -9.22 4.63 8.90
N PRO A 41 -9.20 5.90 9.34
CA PRO A 41 -8.59 6.23 10.62
C PRO A 41 -9.35 5.56 11.76
N VAL A 42 -8.63 4.86 12.62
CA VAL A 42 -9.18 4.11 13.75
C VAL A 42 -8.48 4.48 15.05
N THR A 43 -9.02 4.04 16.15
CA THR A 43 -8.54 4.27 17.52
C THR A 43 -8.53 5.76 17.93
N PRO A 44 -8.46 6.08 19.22
CA PRO A 44 -8.27 7.47 19.68
C PRO A 44 -6.99 8.13 19.14
N LEU A 45 -6.01 7.32 18.71
CA LEU A 45 -4.72 7.79 18.16
C LEU A 45 -4.81 8.11 16.66
N GLN A 46 -6.00 7.94 16.01
CA GLN A 46 -6.20 8.20 14.58
C GLN A 46 -5.20 7.46 13.70
N GLN A 47 -4.97 6.18 14.04
CA GLN A 47 -4.13 5.28 13.25
C GLN A 47 -4.78 5.03 11.89
N ASN A 48 -3.99 4.99 10.83
CA ASN A 48 -4.42 4.81 9.45
C ASN A 48 -4.55 3.31 9.11
N CYS A 49 -5.62 2.64 9.55
CA CYS A 49 -5.93 1.32 9.00
C CYS A 49 -6.13 1.43 7.49
N SER A 50 -5.41 0.63 6.72
CA SER A 50 -5.45 0.70 5.26
C SER A 50 -6.23 -0.48 4.68
N LEU A 51 -7.34 -0.19 3.96
CA LEU A 51 -8.00 -1.18 3.10
C LEU A 51 -7.30 -1.15 1.73
N ILE A 52 -6.68 -2.26 1.34
CA ILE A 52 -6.09 -2.43 0.00
C ILE A 52 -6.84 -3.51 -0.77
N TRP A 53 -6.96 -3.35 -2.09
CA TRP A 53 -7.63 -4.36 -2.91
C TRP A 53 -7.17 -4.39 -4.36
N CYS A 54 -7.29 -5.57 -4.96
CA CYS A 54 -7.13 -5.80 -6.40
C CYS A 54 -8.37 -5.28 -7.15
N THR A 55 -8.18 -4.35 -8.10
CA THR A 55 -9.29 -3.76 -8.86
C THR A 55 -9.96 -4.75 -9.82
N LYS A 56 -9.28 -5.84 -10.17
CA LYS A 56 -9.78 -6.86 -11.08
C LYS A 56 -10.66 -7.89 -10.37
N THR A 57 -10.23 -8.30 -9.17
CA THR A 57 -10.92 -9.38 -8.44
C THR A 57 -11.84 -8.87 -7.33
N MET A 58 -11.70 -7.59 -6.93
CA MET A 58 -12.34 -6.98 -5.76
C MET A 58 -12.04 -7.72 -4.44
N ARG A 59 -10.94 -8.50 -4.41
CA ARG A 59 -10.42 -9.11 -3.19
C ARG A 59 -9.44 -8.17 -2.53
N GLY A 60 -9.50 -8.08 -1.21
CA GLY A 60 -8.72 -7.12 -0.45
C GLY A 60 -8.22 -7.64 0.90
N ALA A 61 -7.43 -6.79 1.54
CA ALA A 61 -6.95 -6.98 2.90
C ALA A 61 -7.07 -5.67 3.70
N LEU A 62 -7.30 -5.78 4.99
CA LEU A 62 -7.07 -4.68 5.94
C LEU A 62 -5.65 -4.79 6.47
N VAL A 63 -4.94 -3.68 6.45
CA VAL A 63 -3.61 -3.56 7.06
C VAL A 63 -3.74 -2.74 8.33
N ASP A 64 -3.25 -3.28 9.42
CA ASP A 64 -3.28 -2.71 10.76
C ASP A 64 -4.71 -2.40 11.29
N PRO A 65 -5.58 -3.41 11.48
CA PRO A 65 -6.90 -3.22 12.06
C PRO A 65 -6.82 -3.07 13.60
N GLY A 66 -6.33 -1.92 14.06
CA GLY A 66 -6.06 -1.66 15.48
C GLY A 66 -7.28 -1.43 16.34
N GLY A 67 -8.42 -1.03 15.75
CA GLY A 67 -9.64 -0.73 16.48
C GLY A 67 -10.83 -0.40 15.60
N ASP A 68 -11.94 0.02 16.23
CA ASP A 68 -13.16 0.52 15.54
C ASP A 68 -13.71 -0.46 14.49
N LEU A 69 -13.84 -1.76 14.82
CA LEU A 69 -14.19 -2.84 13.89
C LEU A 69 -15.44 -2.56 13.06
N ASP A 70 -16.46 -1.94 13.64
CA ASP A 70 -17.69 -1.62 12.89
C ASP A 70 -17.43 -0.61 11.78
N LYS A 71 -16.57 0.39 12.05
CA LYS A 71 -16.14 1.37 11.05
C LYS A 71 -15.31 0.73 9.93
N LEU A 72 -14.46 -0.26 10.28
CA LEU A 72 -13.71 -1.03 9.30
C LEU A 72 -14.64 -1.86 8.41
N LYS A 73 -15.59 -2.59 9.00
CA LYS A 73 -16.59 -3.39 8.27
C LYS A 73 -17.45 -2.53 7.34
N GLU A 74 -17.88 -1.34 7.81
CA GLU A 74 -18.60 -0.37 6.97
C GLU A 74 -17.75 0.11 5.80
N GLY A 75 -16.48 0.46 6.03
CA GLY A 75 -15.54 0.89 4.99
C GLY A 75 -15.33 -0.18 3.92
N VAL A 76 -15.17 -1.44 4.32
CA VAL A 76 -15.04 -2.60 3.42
C VAL A 76 -16.32 -2.79 2.59
N ALA A 77 -17.48 -2.76 3.22
CA ALA A 77 -18.78 -2.90 2.55
C ALA A 77 -19.00 -1.76 1.54
N LYS A 78 -18.70 -0.52 1.92
CA LYS A 78 -18.81 0.66 1.04
C LYS A 78 -17.88 0.58 -0.18
N ALA A 79 -16.70 -0.02 -0.02
CA ALA A 79 -15.78 -0.25 -1.13
C ALA A 79 -16.18 -1.43 -2.03
N GLY A 80 -17.13 -2.27 -1.61
CA GLY A 80 -17.54 -3.49 -2.31
C GLY A 80 -16.45 -4.54 -2.38
N VAL A 81 -15.56 -4.59 -1.39
CA VAL A 81 -14.38 -5.47 -1.33
C VAL A 81 -14.71 -6.72 -0.52
N THR A 82 -14.25 -7.87 -1.00
CA THR A 82 -14.25 -9.10 -0.22
C THR A 82 -12.89 -9.28 0.43
N LEU A 83 -12.84 -9.24 1.76
CA LEU A 83 -11.61 -9.50 2.51
C LEU A 83 -11.20 -10.95 2.40
N GLU A 84 -9.89 -11.20 2.28
CA GLU A 84 -9.32 -12.55 2.28
C GLU A 84 -8.25 -12.75 3.37
N LYS A 85 -7.77 -11.68 3.96
CA LYS A 85 -6.81 -11.71 5.07
C LYS A 85 -6.70 -10.36 5.79
N LEU A 86 -6.04 -10.39 6.92
CA LEU A 86 -5.55 -9.22 7.63
C LEU A 86 -4.02 -9.20 7.56
N LEU A 87 -3.45 -8.02 7.43
CA LEU A 87 -2.00 -7.79 7.42
C LEU A 87 -1.63 -6.91 8.61
N VAL A 88 -0.49 -7.18 9.23
CA VAL A 88 -0.01 -6.40 10.37
C VAL A 88 1.42 -5.94 10.10
N THR A 89 1.67 -4.63 10.21
CA THR A 89 3.00 -4.05 10.02
C THR A 89 3.87 -4.24 11.24
N HIS A 90 3.33 -4.06 12.45
CA HIS A 90 4.05 -4.21 13.72
C HIS A 90 3.09 -4.43 14.91
N GLY A 91 3.64 -4.78 16.06
CA GLY A 91 2.88 -5.30 17.21
C GLY A 91 2.26 -4.27 18.15
N HIS A 92 2.25 -2.97 17.84
CA HIS A 92 1.68 -1.97 18.74
C HIS A 92 0.15 -2.02 18.79
N LEU A 93 -0.38 -1.65 19.96
CA LEU A 93 -1.79 -1.72 20.34
C LEU A 93 -2.73 -1.07 19.30
N ASP A 94 -2.41 0.12 18.85
CA ASP A 94 -3.25 0.89 17.92
C ASP A 94 -3.16 0.40 16.47
N HIS A 95 -2.21 -0.49 16.14
CA HIS A 95 -2.07 -1.13 14.84
C HIS A 95 -2.70 -2.53 14.80
N CYS A 96 -2.57 -3.30 15.86
CA CYS A 96 -3.04 -4.68 15.83
C CYS A 96 -3.95 -5.09 16.99
N GLY A 97 -4.35 -4.15 17.86
CA GLY A 97 -5.13 -4.45 19.07
C GLY A 97 -6.41 -5.24 18.83
N GLN A 98 -7.10 -5.02 17.74
CA GLN A 98 -8.33 -5.77 17.41
C GLN A 98 -8.17 -6.72 16.22
N ALA A 99 -6.94 -6.94 15.72
CA ALA A 99 -6.70 -7.83 14.60
C ALA A 99 -7.16 -9.27 14.88
N GLY A 100 -6.80 -9.82 16.05
CA GLY A 100 -7.22 -11.17 16.46
C GLY A 100 -8.74 -11.32 16.55
N MET A 101 -9.42 -10.32 17.11
CA MET A 101 -10.88 -10.32 17.23
C MET A 101 -11.57 -10.29 15.86
N LEU A 102 -11.09 -9.44 14.94
CA LEU A 102 -11.63 -9.35 13.59
C LEU A 102 -11.37 -10.63 12.78
N ALA A 103 -10.19 -11.21 12.94
CA ALA A 103 -9.83 -12.47 12.30
C ALA A 103 -10.75 -13.63 12.74
N GLU A 104 -11.03 -13.75 14.05
CA GLU A 104 -11.97 -14.73 14.60
C GLU A 104 -13.41 -14.50 14.09
N GLU A 105 -13.89 -13.24 14.10
CA GLU A 105 -15.24 -12.89 13.65
C GLU A 105 -15.46 -13.24 12.17
N LEU A 106 -14.47 -12.97 11.31
CA LEU A 106 -14.61 -13.12 9.86
C LEU A 106 -14.02 -14.44 9.31
N GLY A 107 -13.35 -15.23 10.15
CA GLY A 107 -12.66 -16.46 9.71
C GLY A 107 -11.48 -16.18 8.77
N LEU A 108 -10.74 -15.08 8.98
CA LEU A 108 -9.66 -14.64 8.12
C LEU A 108 -8.28 -14.94 8.72
N PRO A 109 -7.28 -15.29 7.91
CA PRO A 109 -5.90 -15.40 8.39
C PRO A 109 -5.27 -14.03 8.64
N ILE A 110 -4.32 -13.99 9.59
CA ILE A 110 -3.45 -12.85 9.86
C ILE A 110 -2.04 -13.19 9.35
N GLU A 111 -1.45 -12.33 8.52
CA GLU A 111 -0.06 -12.42 8.10
C GLU A 111 0.74 -11.18 8.59
N GLY A 112 1.90 -11.42 9.19
CA GLY A 112 2.73 -10.40 9.83
C GLY A 112 2.38 -10.12 11.29
N PRO A 113 3.23 -9.34 11.96
CA PRO A 113 4.50 -8.76 11.50
C PRO A 113 5.66 -9.79 11.43
N HIS A 114 6.92 -9.34 11.58
CA HIS A 114 8.05 -10.23 11.85
C HIS A 114 7.97 -10.76 13.30
N LYS A 115 8.50 -11.96 13.52
CA LYS A 115 8.40 -12.66 14.82
C LYS A 115 9.03 -11.90 15.98
N ASP A 116 9.95 -10.99 15.71
CA ASP A 116 10.59 -10.16 16.74
C ASP A 116 9.60 -9.24 17.47
N ASP A 117 8.39 -9.03 16.93
CA ASP A 117 7.31 -8.28 17.59
C ASP A 117 6.34 -9.15 18.41
N LEU A 118 6.59 -10.45 18.54
CA LEU A 118 5.76 -11.35 19.36
C LEU A 118 5.51 -10.78 20.76
N PHE A 119 6.56 -10.25 21.41
CA PHE A 119 6.45 -9.72 22.77
C PHE A 119 5.49 -8.52 22.89
N TRP A 120 5.28 -7.73 21.83
CA TRP A 120 4.27 -6.68 21.80
C TRP A 120 2.87 -7.28 21.70
N ILE A 121 2.69 -8.26 20.81
CA ILE A 121 1.38 -8.90 20.59
C ILE A 121 0.92 -9.66 21.85
N GLU A 122 1.85 -10.30 22.57
CA GLU A 122 1.56 -10.97 23.85
C GLU A 122 1.10 -10.02 24.96
N GLN A 123 1.38 -8.71 24.85
CA GLN A 123 1.01 -7.71 25.84
C GLN A 123 -0.28 -6.96 25.51
N LEU A 124 -0.90 -7.21 24.35
CA LEU A 124 -2.05 -6.44 23.87
C LEU A 124 -3.21 -6.36 24.87
N ASP A 125 -3.54 -7.46 25.56
CA ASP A 125 -4.61 -7.46 26.57
C ASP A 125 -4.28 -6.51 27.74
N ASN A 126 -3.03 -6.53 28.19
CA ASN A 126 -2.55 -5.68 29.30
C ASN A 126 -2.49 -4.20 28.86
N ASP A 127 -1.95 -3.94 27.68
CA ASP A 127 -1.85 -2.60 27.14
C ASP A 127 -3.23 -2.03 26.82
N GLY A 128 -4.14 -2.85 26.29
CA GLY A 128 -5.55 -2.47 26.11
C GLY A 128 -6.19 -2.01 27.41
N ALA A 129 -6.06 -2.80 28.47
CA ALA A 129 -6.57 -2.46 29.80
C ALA A 129 -5.92 -1.17 30.35
N ARG A 130 -4.61 -0.99 30.16
CA ARG A 130 -3.86 0.18 30.61
C ARG A 130 -4.26 1.48 29.92
N TYR A 131 -4.51 1.42 28.62
CA TYR A 131 -4.85 2.59 27.81
C TYR A 131 -6.35 2.77 27.56
N GLY A 132 -7.20 1.91 28.13
CA GLY A 132 -8.66 1.98 27.96
C GLY A 132 -9.12 1.62 26.54
N MET A 133 -8.35 0.79 25.85
CA MET A 133 -8.66 0.32 24.50
C MET A 133 -9.03 -1.16 24.53
N VAL A 134 -10.01 -1.55 23.73
CA VAL A 134 -10.31 -2.97 23.53
C VAL A 134 -9.22 -3.61 22.69
N ALA A 135 -8.60 -4.64 23.21
CA ALA A 135 -7.55 -5.37 22.51
C ALA A 135 -7.51 -6.83 22.95
N LYS A 136 -6.95 -7.68 22.12
CA LYS A 136 -6.77 -9.12 22.39
C LYS A 136 -5.49 -9.61 21.75
N SER A 137 -4.68 -10.31 22.53
CA SER A 137 -3.51 -11.03 22.03
C SER A 137 -3.93 -12.09 21.00
N PHE A 138 -3.05 -12.35 20.05
CA PHE A 138 -3.27 -13.35 18.99
C PHE A 138 -1.93 -13.94 18.55
N GLU A 139 -1.98 -15.03 17.81
CA GLU A 139 -0.84 -15.56 17.08
C GLU A 139 -1.14 -15.44 15.57
N PRO A 140 -0.28 -14.76 14.80
CA PRO A 140 -0.44 -14.70 13.35
C PRO A 140 -0.36 -16.09 12.71
N ASN A 141 -1.16 -16.31 11.66
CA ASN A 141 -1.06 -17.54 10.87
C ASN A 141 0.27 -17.65 10.12
N ARG A 142 0.91 -16.49 9.86
CA ARG A 142 2.22 -16.43 9.21
C ARG A 142 3.01 -15.23 9.73
N TRP A 143 4.18 -15.49 10.31
CA TRP A 143 5.20 -14.48 10.54
C TRP A 143 5.90 -14.14 9.24
N LEU A 144 6.22 -12.86 9.02
CA LEU A 144 6.81 -12.38 7.78
C LEU A 144 8.30 -12.04 7.95
N GLN A 145 9.08 -12.30 6.90
CA GLN A 145 10.51 -11.98 6.83
C GLN A 145 10.80 -11.06 5.66
N HIS A 146 11.98 -10.43 5.69
CA HIS A 146 12.45 -9.64 4.55
C HIS A 146 12.57 -10.50 3.28
N GLY A 147 11.98 -10.01 2.19
CA GLY A 147 11.95 -10.72 0.91
C GLY A 147 10.79 -11.70 0.74
N ASP A 148 9.96 -11.90 1.77
CA ASP A 148 8.69 -12.60 1.59
C ASP A 148 7.78 -11.84 0.64
N MET A 149 6.79 -12.55 0.11
CA MET A 149 5.69 -11.98 -0.68
C MET A 149 4.35 -12.33 -0.03
N VAL A 150 3.43 -11.37 -0.06
CA VAL A 150 2.03 -11.53 0.35
C VAL A 150 1.13 -11.27 -0.86
N THR A 151 0.15 -12.12 -1.07
CA THR A 151 -0.83 -11.96 -2.17
C THR A 151 -2.16 -11.42 -1.66
N VAL A 152 -2.79 -10.52 -2.44
CA VAL A 152 -4.15 -10.01 -2.20
C VAL A 152 -4.88 -9.98 -3.54
N GLY A 153 -5.80 -10.91 -3.77
CA GLY A 153 -6.35 -11.16 -5.11
C GLY A 153 -5.23 -11.49 -6.10
N GLU A 154 -5.08 -10.69 -7.16
CA GLU A 154 -3.98 -10.83 -8.13
C GLU A 154 -2.79 -9.89 -7.82
N LEU A 155 -2.82 -9.18 -6.71
CA LEU A 155 -1.69 -8.36 -6.27
C LEU A 155 -0.64 -9.22 -5.58
N THR A 156 0.62 -8.85 -5.78
CA THR A 156 1.76 -9.37 -5.00
C THR A 156 2.46 -8.20 -4.34
N LEU A 157 2.57 -8.24 -3.03
CA LEU A 157 3.23 -7.23 -2.20
C LEU A 157 4.55 -7.80 -1.70
N ASP A 158 5.62 -7.08 -1.92
CA ASP A 158 6.92 -7.39 -1.33
C ASP A 158 6.93 -7.00 0.16
N VAL A 159 7.47 -7.87 1.00
CA VAL A 159 7.64 -7.62 2.43
C VAL A 159 9.05 -7.14 2.70
N ILE A 160 9.15 -5.96 3.31
CA ILE A 160 10.41 -5.34 3.65
C ILE A 160 10.50 -5.20 5.17
N HIS A 161 11.38 -5.97 5.81
CA HIS A 161 11.61 -5.83 7.25
C HIS A 161 12.34 -4.51 7.54
N CYS A 162 11.74 -3.65 8.33
CA CYS A 162 12.22 -2.31 8.65
C CYS A 162 12.27 -2.09 10.17
N PRO A 163 13.22 -2.74 10.88
CA PRO A 163 13.32 -2.61 12.33
C PRO A 163 13.75 -1.20 12.75
N GLY A 164 13.45 -0.86 14.00
CA GLY A 164 13.89 0.37 14.64
C GLY A 164 12.80 1.06 15.46
N HIS A 165 11.61 1.28 14.92
CA HIS A 165 10.43 1.65 15.70
C HIS A 165 10.00 0.50 16.62
N THR A 166 9.80 -0.67 16.05
CA THR A 166 9.81 -1.97 16.72
C THR A 166 10.82 -2.90 16.05
N PRO A 167 11.29 -3.97 16.69
CA PRO A 167 12.24 -4.89 16.08
C PRO A 167 11.63 -5.73 14.96
N GLY A 168 10.32 -5.97 14.99
CA GLY A 168 9.61 -6.80 14.02
C GLY A 168 8.84 -6.04 12.95
N HIS A 169 9.05 -4.73 12.83
CA HIS A 169 8.29 -3.92 11.86
C HIS A 169 8.53 -4.34 10.41
N VAL A 170 7.44 -4.50 9.63
CA VAL A 170 7.48 -4.78 8.20
C VAL A 170 6.71 -3.72 7.40
N VAL A 171 7.14 -3.50 6.17
CA VAL A 171 6.53 -2.63 5.18
C VAL A 171 5.99 -3.49 4.04
N PHE A 172 4.81 -3.17 3.52
CA PHE A 172 4.22 -3.82 2.35
C PHE A 172 4.39 -2.91 1.13
N TYR A 173 5.06 -3.40 0.09
CA TYR A 173 5.34 -2.64 -1.12
C TYR A 173 4.76 -3.32 -2.36
N HIS A 174 3.98 -2.58 -3.15
CA HIS A 174 3.45 -3.04 -4.44
C HIS A 174 4.18 -2.33 -5.57
N ALA A 175 5.16 -3.00 -6.15
CA ALA A 175 6.05 -2.44 -7.18
C ALA A 175 5.30 -1.92 -8.42
N PRO A 176 4.31 -2.64 -9.00
CA PRO A 176 3.61 -2.16 -10.19
C PRO A 176 2.82 -0.86 -9.97
N SER A 177 2.34 -0.58 -8.76
CA SER A 177 1.63 0.67 -8.42
C SER A 177 2.55 1.73 -7.81
N ARG A 178 3.83 1.43 -7.59
CA ARG A 178 4.78 2.32 -6.91
C ARG A 178 4.23 2.82 -5.58
N PHE A 179 3.75 1.89 -4.75
CA PHE A 179 2.98 2.20 -3.56
C PHE A 179 3.40 1.33 -2.38
N ALA A 180 3.54 1.94 -1.20
CA ALA A 180 3.91 1.26 0.03
C ALA A 180 2.97 1.58 1.19
N ILE A 181 2.80 0.63 2.12
CA ILE A 181 2.23 0.85 3.45
C ILE A 181 3.37 0.66 4.42
N VAL A 182 3.76 1.76 5.05
CA VAL A 182 5.02 1.81 5.80
C VAL A 182 4.84 1.76 7.31
N GLY A 183 3.58 1.69 7.80
CA GLY A 183 3.32 1.74 9.24
C GLY A 183 4.05 2.92 9.89
N ASP A 184 4.72 2.66 10.99
CA ASP A 184 5.40 3.69 11.80
C ASP A 184 6.91 3.78 11.51
N VAL A 185 7.34 3.43 10.30
CA VAL A 185 8.72 3.62 9.86
C VAL A 185 8.98 5.07 9.44
N LEU A 186 8.11 5.61 8.59
CA LEU A 186 8.32 6.92 7.96
C LEU A 186 7.00 7.69 7.90
N PHE A 187 7.06 8.97 8.25
CA PHE A 187 5.94 9.91 8.20
C PHE A 187 6.28 11.11 7.32
N GLN A 188 5.26 11.89 6.95
CA GLN A 188 5.50 13.17 6.31
C GLN A 188 6.28 14.10 7.26
N GLY A 189 7.55 14.37 6.93
CA GLY A 189 8.43 15.27 7.70
C GLY A 189 8.95 14.68 9.00
N SER A 190 8.71 13.38 9.31
CA SER A 190 9.15 12.73 10.54
C SER A 190 9.44 11.24 10.30
N ILE A 191 9.89 10.57 11.35
CA ILE A 191 10.09 9.12 11.41
C ILE A 191 9.44 8.55 12.67
N GLY A 192 9.29 7.22 12.75
CA GLY A 192 8.83 6.55 13.95
C GLY A 192 9.74 6.84 15.15
N ARG A 193 9.13 6.94 16.32
CA ARG A 193 9.92 7.02 17.57
C ARG A 193 10.61 5.68 17.85
N THR A 194 11.75 5.74 18.53
CA THR A 194 12.63 4.59 18.75
C THR A 194 12.97 4.36 20.21
N ASP A 195 12.25 5.03 21.12
CA ASP A 195 12.43 4.97 22.56
C ASP A 195 11.52 3.94 23.25
N PHE A 196 10.77 3.16 22.48
CA PHE A 196 10.03 2.01 22.96
C PHE A 196 10.95 0.80 23.27
N PRO A 197 10.50 -0.17 24.10
CA PRO A 197 11.24 -1.40 24.33
C PRO A 197 11.74 -2.05 23.03
N ARG A 198 13.05 -2.32 22.96
CA ARG A 198 13.77 -2.87 21.79
C ARG A 198 13.73 -1.98 20.54
N GLY A 199 13.31 -0.72 20.66
CA GLY A 199 13.46 0.27 19.59
C GLY A 199 14.92 0.65 19.40
N ASN A 200 15.32 1.02 18.17
CA ASN A 200 16.68 1.40 17.84
C ASN A 200 16.71 2.45 16.74
N HIS A 201 17.22 3.63 17.06
CA HIS A 201 17.25 4.75 16.10
C HIS A 201 18.10 4.46 14.87
N GLN A 202 19.29 3.89 15.06
CA GLN A 202 20.19 3.61 13.93
C GLN A 202 19.61 2.54 13.00
N ASP A 203 18.95 1.52 13.56
CA ASP A 203 18.27 0.50 12.74
C ASP A 203 17.17 1.12 11.90
N LEU A 204 16.39 2.07 12.46
CA LEU A 204 15.34 2.77 11.72
C LEU A 204 15.92 3.61 10.58
N ILE A 205 16.97 4.39 10.84
CA ILE A 205 17.67 5.17 9.80
C ILE A 205 18.20 4.24 8.70
N ASN A 206 18.85 3.14 9.08
CA ASN A 206 19.35 2.14 8.14
C ASN A 206 18.23 1.49 7.31
N ALA A 207 17.12 1.14 7.94
CA ALA A 207 15.96 0.56 7.26
C ALA A 207 15.40 1.53 6.20
N ILE A 208 15.24 2.81 6.54
CA ILE A 208 14.74 3.83 5.62
C ILE A 208 15.73 4.03 4.46
N THR A 209 17.00 4.27 4.76
CA THR A 209 17.99 4.67 3.76
C THR A 209 18.45 3.53 2.87
N GLN A 210 18.57 2.31 3.41
CA GLN A 210 19.12 1.17 2.69
C GLN A 210 18.04 0.26 2.08
N ARG A 211 16.79 0.32 2.57
CA ARG A 211 15.71 -0.55 2.10
C ARG A 211 14.56 0.19 1.42
N LEU A 212 14.21 1.41 1.87
CA LEU A 212 13.13 2.18 1.27
C LEU A 212 13.60 3.12 0.16
N TRP A 213 14.68 3.89 0.35
CA TRP A 213 15.20 4.80 -0.69
C TRP A 213 15.53 4.12 -2.02
N PRO A 214 16.11 2.88 -2.05
CA PRO A 214 16.37 2.17 -3.31
C PRO A 214 15.12 1.79 -4.11
N LEU A 215 13.93 1.80 -3.50
CA LEU A 215 12.67 1.52 -4.22
C LEU A 215 12.32 2.64 -5.20
N GLY A 216 12.84 3.87 -4.99
CA GLY A 216 12.71 5.02 -5.89
C GLY A 216 11.90 6.17 -5.33
N GLU A 217 12.18 7.37 -5.84
CA GLU A 217 11.62 8.62 -5.36
C GLU A 217 10.10 8.79 -5.64
N ASP A 218 9.59 8.12 -6.64
CA ASP A 218 8.19 8.17 -7.08
C ASP A 218 7.25 7.27 -6.29
N VAL A 219 7.78 6.48 -5.33
CA VAL A 219 6.96 5.63 -4.46
C VAL A 219 6.13 6.50 -3.52
N MET A 220 4.80 6.39 -3.65
CA MET A 220 3.86 6.96 -2.69
C MET A 220 3.68 6.02 -1.51
N PHE A 221 3.48 6.55 -0.30
CA PHE A 221 3.21 5.70 0.86
C PHE A 221 2.08 6.21 1.76
N ILE A 222 1.42 5.25 2.42
CA ILE A 222 0.54 5.49 3.57
C ILE A 222 1.35 5.17 4.83
N PRO A 223 1.51 6.15 5.73
CA PRO A 223 2.07 5.91 7.07
C PRO A 223 1.01 5.41 8.04
N GLY A 224 1.44 4.89 9.19
CA GLY A 224 0.54 4.53 10.29
C GLY A 224 -0.24 5.70 10.86
N HIS A 225 0.31 6.91 10.80
CA HIS A 225 -0.33 8.14 11.27
C HIS A 225 -0.09 9.30 10.32
N GLY A 226 -1.05 10.22 10.26
CA GLY A 226 -0.94 11.46 9.49
C GLY A 226 -1.11 11.29 7.98
N PRO A 227 -0.67 12.28 7.19
CA PRO A 227 -0.92 12.30 5.76
C PRO A 227 0.05 11.42 4.97
N THR A 228 -0.37 11.04 3.76
CA THR A 228 0.46 10.37 2.77
C THR A 228 1.60 11.25 2.27
N SER A 229 2.71 10.63 1.83
CA SER A 229 3.84 11.33 1.22
C SER A 229 4.48 10.48 0.13
N THR A 230 5.66 10.88 -0.36
CA THR A 230 6.48 10.10 -1.28
C THR A 230 7.90 9.95 -0.75
N PHE A 231 8.57 8.86 -1.09
CA PHE A 231 9.98 8.68 -0.68
C PHE A 231 10.88 9.81 -1.18
N GLY A 232 10.66 10.31 -2.39
CA GLY A 232 11.44 11.41 -2.94
C GLY A 232 11.24 12.74 -2.21
N ARG A 233 10.02 13.03 -1.73
CA ARG A 233 9.78 14.21 -0.89
C ARG A 233 10.50 14.07 0.44
N GLU A 234 10.33 12.95 1.12
CA GLU A 234 10.94 12.74 2.43
C GLU A 234 12.47 12.71 2.34
N ARG A 235 13.05 12.10 1.33
CA ARG A 235 14.48 12.13 1.09
C ARG A 235 15.04 13.54 0.87
N LYS A 236 14.24 14.47 0.38
CA LYS A 236 14.65 15.87 0.16
C LYS A 236 14.42 16.76 1.37
N THR A 237 13.35 16.53 2.13
CA THR A 237 12.86 17.53 3.11
C THR A 237 12.67 17.04 4.53
N ASN A 238 12.74 15.71 4.78
CA ASN A 238 12.53 15.16 6.11
C ASN A 238 13.70 15.51 7.04
N ALA A 239 13.38 16.04 8.22
CA ALA A 239 14.38 16.54 9.18
C ALA A 239 15.30 15.44 9.74
N PHE A 240 14.93 14.15 9.61
CA PHE A 240 15.65 13.02 10.19
C PHE A 240 16.42 12.19 9.17
N VAL A 241 15.90 12.08 7.93
CA VAL A 241 16.37 11.11 6.93
C VAL A 241 16.56 11.71 5.55
N SER A 242 16.50 13.05 5.41
CA SER A 242 16.89 13.68 4.15
C SER A 242 18.39 13.53 3.90
N ASP A 243 18.79 13.59 2.61
CA ASP A 243 20.20 13.55 2.23
C ASP A 243 21.01 14.66 2.96
N TYR A 244 20.37 15.80 3.25
CA TYR A 244 20.99 16.87 4.03
C TYR A 244 21.11 16.54 5.53
N ALA A 245 20.11 15.90 6.12
CA ALA A 245 20.12 15.56 7.54
C ALA A 245 21.15 14.48 7.88
N LEU A 246 21.53 13.67 6.89
CA LEU A 246 22.47 12.56 7.02
C LEU A 246 23.91 12.89 6.56
N SER A 247 24.14 14.09 6.01
CA SER A 247 25.47 14.57 5.59
C SER A 247 26.17 15.23 6.77
#